data_efc9dcf04b47d2165ab0c0640303f2da
#
_entry.id   efc9dcf04b47d2165ab0c0640303f2da
#
_cell.length_a   1.000
_cell.length_b   1.000
_cell.length_c   1.000
_cell.angle_alpha   90.00
_cell.angle_beta   90.00
_cell.angle_gamma   90.00
#
_symmetry.space_group_name_H-M   'P 1'
#
loop_
_entity.id
_entity.type
_entity.pdbx_description
1 polymer ?
#
loop_
_entity_poly.entity_id
_entity_poly.type
_entity_poly.pdbx_seq_one_letter_code
_entity_poly.pdbx_strand_id
1 'polypeptide(L)'
;MRKLIKKILLEYSEEGTMVYRGIGDRINATYNGSDDGMGTFWTDNLTMAKWFAGLIDYDVNTDRYEKIKNSNGKIIEKQIRFESPYIIDSDDEDYDSFQQYMDEIDDFGGVESYKENLLSNGYDGIILKNNNTNYYEDGTYDIYIDLLS
;
A
#
# COMPACT_ATOMS: atom_id res chain seq x y z
N MET A 1 22.41 -3.62 19.50
CA MET A 1 21.28 -4.25 18.84
C MET A 1 20.41 -3.27 18.05
N ARG A 2 19.95 -2.18 18.67
CA ARG A 2 19.19 -1.14 17.95
C ARG A 2 19.93 -0.53 16.74
N LYS A 3 21.25 -0.33 16.85
CA LYS A 3 22.05 0.23 15.76
C LYS A 3 22.19 -0.74 14.58
N LEU A 4 22.21 -2.04 14.83
CA LEU A 4 22.33 -3.04 13.78
C LEU A 4 21.03 -3.19 12.99
N ILE A 5 19.89 -3.19 13.69
CA ILE A 5 18.56 -3.26 13.06
C ILE A 5 18.30 -2.00 12.23
N LYS A 6 18.65 -0.83 12.76
CA LYS A 6 18.51 0.44 12.05
C LYS A 6 19.40 0.48 10.80
N LYS A 7 20.61 -0.09 10.86
CA LYS A 7 21.52 -0.17 9.73
C LYS A 7 21.01 -1.15 8.65
N ILE A 8 20.45 -2.28 9.05
CA ILE A 8 19.85 -3.25 8.13
C ILE A 8 18.62 -2.64 7.44
N LEU A 9 17.76 -1.92 8.18
CA LEU A 9 16.62 -1.22 7.62
C LEU A 9 17.03 -0.11 6.65
N LEU A 10 18.09 0.64 6.98
CA LEU A 10 18.65 1.66 6.10
C LEU A 10 19.26 1.05 4.84
N GLU A 11 20.01 -0.04 4.96
CA GLU A 11 20.56 -0.76 3.82
C GLU A 11 19.46 -1.31 2.92
N TYR A 12 18.36 -1.82 3.50
CA TYR A 12 17.21 -2.28 2.77
C TYR A 12 16.52 -1.14 2.00
N SER A 13 16.49 0.07 2.58
CA SER A 13 15.90 1.24 1.95
C SER A 13 16.83 1.92 0.94
N GLU A 14 18.15 1.72 1.01
CA GLU A 14 19.12 2.32 0.09
C GLU A 14 18.95 1.85 -1.35
N GLU A 15 18.57 0.58 -1.55
CA GLU A 15 18.35 0.03 -2.89
C GLU A 15 16.95 0.32 -3.43
N GLY A 16 16.03 0.72 -2.56
CA GLY A 16 14.64 0.90 -2.91
C GLY A 16 13.90 -0.41 -3.07
N THR A 17 12.60 -0.31 -3.15
CA THR A 17 11.70 -1.45 -3.34
C THR A 17 10.92 -1.25 -4.62
N MET A 18 10.86 -2.27 -5.47
CA MET A 18 10.01 -2.23 -6.65
C MET A 18 8.55 -2.27 -6.23
N VAL A 19 7.80 -1.27 -6.64
CA VAL A 19 6.38 -1.16 -6.32
C VAL A 19 5.57 -0.88 -7.57
N TYR A 20 4.28 -1.18 -7.48
CA TYR A 20 3.33 -1.12 -8.59
C TYR A 20 2.13 -0.30 -8.19
N ARG A 21 1.59 0.43 -9.14
CA ARG A 21 0.35 1.17 -8.99
C ARG A 21 -0.59 0.84 -10.13
N GLY A 22 -1.79 0.37 -9.78
CA GLY A 22 -2.86 0.14 -10.76
C GLY A 22 -3.64 1.42 -11.00
N ILE A 23 -3.88 1.74 -12.26
CA ILE A 23 -4.70 2.87 -12.69
C ILE A 23 -5.79 2.33 -13.60
N GLY A 24 -7.06 2.62 -13.28
CA GLY A 24 -8.19 2.13 -14.05
C GLY A 24 -9.52 2.54 -13.46
N ASP A 25 -10.60 1.97 -14.01
CA ASP A 25 -11.98 2.34 -13.71
C ASP A 25 -12.59 1.58 -12.54
N ARG A 26 -11.82 0.84 -11.76
CA ARG A 26 -12.38 0.13 -10.62
C ARG A 26 -12.84 1.16 -9.57
N ILE A 27 -14.11 1.06 -9.22
CA ILE A 27 -14.82 2.04 -8.40
C ILE A 27 -14.26 2.11 -6.96
N ASN A 28 -13.66 1.04 -6.47
CA ASN A 28 -13.00 1.03 -5.17
C ASN A 28 -11.57 1.58 -5.23
N ALA A 29 -11.35 2.46 -6.14
CA ALA A 29 -10.10 3.13 -6.44
C ALA A 29 -9.59 4.04 -5.33
N THR A 30 -10.30 4.17 -4.23
CA THR A 30 -9.72 4.75 -3.01
C THR A 30 -8.43 4.04 -2.62
N TYR A 31 -8.31 2.79 -3.00
CA TYR A 31 -7.10 2.02 -2.79
C TYR A 31 -6.03 2.27 -3.87
N ASN A 32 -6.38 2.88 -4.97
CA ASN A 32 -5.42 3.44 -5.91
C ASN A 32 -4.79 4.73 -5.39
N GLY A 33 -5.33 5.22 -4.31
CA GLY A 33 -4.69 6.09 -3.39
C GLY A 33 -4.47 7.53 -3.82
N SER A 34 -5.00 7.93 -4.95
CA SER A 34 -4.74 9.28 -5.40
C SER A 34 -5.69 10.32 -4.80
N ASP A 35 -6.80 9.89 -4.23
CA ASP A 35 -7.90 10.82 -3.96
C ASP A 35 -8.20 11.03 -2.48
N ASP A 36 -7.50 10.36 -1.57
CA ASP A 36 -7.73 10.54 -0.15
C ASP A 36 -6.93 11.72 0.45
N GLY A 37 -6.05 12.33 -0.32
CA GLY A 37 -5.24 13.45 0.12
C GLY A 37 -3.98 13.07 0.88
N MET A 38 -3.76 11.80 1.17
CA MET A 38 -2.57 11.36 1.90
C MET A 38 -1.32 11.37 1.01
N GLY A 39 -1.45 10.97 -0.24
CA GLY A 39 -0.37 10.85 -1.17
C GLY A 39 -0.61 9.73 -2.16
N THR A 40 0.41 9.33 -2.88
CA THR A 40 0.32 8.27 -3.87
C THR A 40 0.55 6.90 -3.25
N PHE A 41 -0.38 5.98 -3.50
CA PHE A 41 -0.34 4.61 -2.97
C PHE A 41 0.28 3.66 -3.97
N TRP A 42 1.12 2.78 -3.48
CA TRP A 42 1.83 1.76 -4.24
C TRP A 42 1.77 0.44 -3.50
N THR A 43 1.93 -0.67 -4.19
CA THR A 43 2.04 -1.99 -3.56
C THR A 43 3.22 -2.76 -4.12
N ASP A 44 3.79 -3.63 -3.32
CA ASP A 44 4.83 -4.57 -3.76
C ASP A 44 4.26 -5.80 -4.48
N ASN A 45 2.93 -5.95 -4.52
CA ASN A 45 2.25 -7.12 -5.08
C ASN A 45 1.62 -6.77 -6.43
N LEU A 46 2.21 -7.31 -7.50
CA LEU A 46 1.74 -7.02 -8.86
C LEU A 46 0.30 -7.51 -9.10
N THR A 47 -0.08 -8.66 -8.54
CA THR A 47 -1.45 -9.18 -8.67
C THR A 47 -2.46 -8.21 -8.05
N MET A 48 -2.17 -7.68 -6.88
CA MET A 48 -3.03 -6.68 -6.23
C MET A 48 -3.10 -5.40 -7.05
N ALA A 49 -1.99 -4.94 -7.61
CA ALA A 49 -1.99 -3.78 -8.48
C ALA A 49 -2.87 -4.00 -9.73
N LYS A 50 -2.79 -5.18 -10.32
CA LYS A 50 -3.65 -5.55 -11.46
C LYS A 50 -5.13 -5.57 -11.08
N TRP A 51 -5.44 -6.06 -9.89
CA TRP A 51 -6.82 -6.03 -9.39
C TRP A 51 -7.32 -4.60 -9.21
N PHE A 52 -6.53 -3.74 -8.58
CA PHE A 52 -6.86 -2.31 -8.42
C PHE A 52 -7.04 -1.59 -9.76
N ALA A 53 -6.25 -1.97 -10.77
CA ALA A 53 -6.36 -1.42 -12.11
C ALA A 53 -7.61 -1.90 -12.87
N GLY A 54 -8.31 -2.92 -12.36
CA GLY A 54 -9.41 -3.54 -13.08
C GLY A 54 -8.97 -4.41 -14.24
N LEU A 55 -7.72 -4.88 -14.23
CA LEU A 55 -7.20 -5.79 -15.26
C LEU A 55 -7.57 -7.24 -15.03
N ILE A 56 -7.77 -7.61 -13.78
CA ILE A 56 -8.15 -8.97 -13.38
C ILE A 56 -9.24 -8.91 -12.32
N ASP A 57 -9.99 -9.99 -12.23
CA ASP A 57 -10.93 -10.20 -11.14
C ASP A 57 -10.83 -11.65 -10.67
N TYR A 58 -11.26 -11.89 -9.43
CA TYR A 58 -11.23 -13.23 -8.87
C TYR A 58 -12.51 -13.97 -9.23
N ASP A 59 -12.35 -15.16 -9.82
CA ASP A 59 -13.47 -16.02 -10.16
C ASP A 59 -13.62 -17.10 -9.09
N VAL A 60 -14.71 -17.05 -8.35
CA VAL A 60 -15.02 -18.01 -7.28
C VAL A 60 -15.25 -19.42 -7.80
N ASN A 61 -15.66 -19.57 -9.07
CA ASN A 61 -15.93 -20.88 -9.68
C ASN A 61 -14.65 -21.61 -10.06
N THR A 62 -13.64 -20.88 -10.50
CA THR A 62 -12.34 -21.43 -10.89
C THR A 62 -11.29 -21.31 -9.81
N ASP A 63 -11.57 -20.56 -8.75
CA ASP A 63 -10.68 -20.29 -7.64
C ASP A 63 -9.34 -19.67 -8.10
N ARG A 64 -9.42 -18.72 -9.04
CA ARG A 64 -8.25 -18.01 -9.56
C ARG A 64 -8.62 -16.67 -10.16
N TYR A 65 -7.60 -15.85 -10.40
CA TYR A 65 -7.78 -14.57 -11.07
C TYR A 65 -7.92 -14.77 -12.58
N GLU A 66 -8.91 -14.08 -13.15
CA GLU A 66 -9.20 -14.10 -14.57
C GLU A 66 -9.04 -12.71 -15.16
N LYS A 67 -8.59 -12.64 -16.41
CA LYS A 67 -8.47 -11.38 -17.14
C LYS A 67 -9.85 -10.76 -17.40
N ILE A 68 -9.94 -9.46 -17.15
CA ILE A 68 -11.10 -8.69 -17.55
C ILE A 68 -10.92 -8.22 -18.99
N LYS A 69 -11.88 -8.56 -19.86
CA LYS A 69 -11.86 -8.13 -21.25
C LYS A 69 -12.18 -6.64 -21.36
N ASN A 70 -11.50 -5.97 -22.31
CA ASN A 70 -11.73 -4.55 -22.61
C ASN A 70 -11.47 -3.62 -21.43
N SER A 71 -10.56 -4.00 -20.53
CA SER A 71 -10.16 -3.13 -19.43
C SER A 71 -9.30 -1.98 -19.93
N ASN A 72 -9.54 -0.79 -19.39
CA ASN A 72 -8.70 0.40 -19.58
C ASN A 72 -7.53 0.45 -18.57
N GLY A 73 -7.44 -0.53 -17.71
CA GLY A 73 -6.45 -0.56 -16.67
C GLY A 73 -5.02 -0.62 -17.17
N LYS A 74 -4.13 0.00 -16.42
CA LYS A 74 -2.69 -0.07 -16.68
C LYS A 74 -1.92 -0.12 -15.37
N ILE A 75 -0.70 -0.60 -15.45
CA ILE A 75 0.22 -0.69 -14.32
C ILE A 75 1.37 0.28 -14.56
N ILE A 76 1.69 1.02 -13.53
CA ILE A 76 2.91 1.83 -13.44
C ILE A 76 3.80 1.16 -12.40
N GLU A 77 5.09 1.07 -12.70
CA GLU A 77 6.06 0.55 -11.74
C GLU A 77 7.17 1.56 -11.48
N LYS A 78 7.72 1.54 -10.28
CA LYS A 78 8.91 2.31 -9.95
C LYS A 78 9.61 1.68 -8.77
N GLN A 79 10.85 2.09 -8.53
CA GLN A 79 11.50 1.85 -7.25
C GLN A 79 11.17 2.98 -6.29
N ILE A 80 10.71 2.64 -5.10
CA ILE A 80 10.40 3.62 -4.06
C ILE A 80 11.41 3.46 -2.93
N ARG A 81 11.82 4.59 -2.38
CA ARG A 81 12.76 4.63 -1.26
C ARG A 81 12.34 5.74 -0.31
N PHE A 82 12.05 5.36 0.92
CA PHE A 82 11.78 6.34 1.98
C PHE A 82 13.00 6.47 2.88
N GLU A 83 13.35 7.69 3.21
CA GLU A 83 14.42 7.97 4.18
C GLU A 83 13.93 7.78 5.62
N SER A 84 12.67 8.10 5.87
CA SER A 84 12.08 8.01 7.20
C SER A 84 10.61 7.58 7.11
N PRO A 85 10.35 6.27 6.87
CA PRO A 85 8.98 5.80 6.77
C PRO A 85 8.34 5.58 8.13
N TYR A 86 7.05 5.85 8.22
CA TYR A 86 6.21 5.43 9.33
C TYR A 86 5.66 4.04 9.00
N ILE A 87 6.01 3.05 9.81
CA ILE A 87 5.70 1.65 9.54
C ILE A 87 4.59 1.17 10.46
N ILE A 88 3.52 0.67 9.88
CA ILE A 88 2.46 -0.06 10.59
C ILE A 88 2.58 -1.52 10.20
N ASP A 89 2.80 -2.37 11.20
CA ASP A 89 2.97 -3.82 11.00
C ASP A 89 2.06 -4.55 11.99
N SER A 90 0.92 -5.01 11.50
CA SER A 90 -0.05 -5.75 12.31
C SER A 90 0.10 -7.24 12.07
N ASP A 91 0.15 -8.01 13.16
CA ASP A 91 0.16 -9.47 13.12
C ASP A 91 -1.24 -10.08 13.18
N ASP A 92 -2.27 -9.25 13.32
CA ASP A 92 -3.65 -9.70 13.50
C ASP A 92 -4.35 -9.81 12.16
N GLU A 93 -4.75 -11.02 11.77
CA GLU A 93 -5.47 -11.28 10.52
C GLU A 93 -6.82 -10.56 10.44
N ASP A 94 -7.46 -10.34 11.59
CA ASP A 94 -8.76 -9.67 11.68
C ASP A 94 -8.62 -8.16 11.77
N TYR A 95 -7.42 -7.67 12.00
CA TYR A 95 -7.13 -6.25 12.14
C TYR A 95 -5.78 -5.95 11.49
N ASP A 96 -5.79 -5.91 10.16
CA ASP A 96 -4.55 -5.72 9.40
C ASP A 96 -4.03 -4.28 9.46
N SER A 97 -2.86 -4.07 8.90
CA SER A 97 -2.20 -2.76 8.94
C SER A 97 -3.02 -1.66 8.28
N PHE A 98 -3.76 -1.98 7.23
CA PHE A 98 -4.64 -1.01 6.57
C PHE A 98 -5.78 -0.58 7.49
N GLN A 99 -6.39 -1.50 8.22
CA GLN A 99 -7.43 -1.18 9.20
C GLN A 99 -6.88 -0.30 10.32
N GLN A 100 -5.70 -0.65 10.83
CA GLN A 100 -5.04 0.17 11.85
C GLN A 100 -4.75 1.57 11.34
N TYR A 101 -4.30 1.70 10.12
CA TYR A 101 -4.07 2.98 9.45
C TYR A 101 -5.35 3.83 9.39
N MET A 102 -6.45 3.23 8.99
CA MET A 102 -7.74 3.92 8.92
C MET A 102 -8.20 4.40 10.30
N ASP A 103 -8.02 3.59 11.33
CA ASP A 103 -8.37 3.97 12.70
C ASP A 103 -7.49 5.10 13.23
N GLU A 104 -6.20 5.09 12.91
CA GLU A 104 -5.30 6.19 13.28
C GLU A 104 -5.71 7.51 12.62
N ILE A 105 -6.14 7.47 11.36
CA ILE A 105 -6.66 8.65 10.68
C ILE A 105 -7.86 9.22 11.42
N ASP A 106 -8.80 8.37 11.82
CA ASP A 106 -9.99 8.79 12.56
C ASP A 106 -9.62 9.39 13.92
N ASP A 107 -8.66 8.79 14.62
CA ASP A 107 -8.19 9.27 15.92
C ASP A 107 -7.55 10.66 15.82
N PHE A 108 -6.93 10.98 14.70
CA PHE A 108 -6.34 12.30 14.45
C PHE A 108 -7.32 13.32 13.89
N GLY A 109 -8.56 12.92 13.63
CA GLY A 109 -9.59 13.82 13.13
C GLY A 109 -9.61 13.97 11.61
N GLY A 110 -8.97 13.08 10.88
CA GLY A 110 -9.02 13.02 9.43
C GLY A 110 -7.66 12.95 8.75
N VAL A 111 -7.68 12.80 7.44
CA VAL A 111 -6.49 12.61 6.60
C VAL A 111 -5.54 13.81 6.70
N GLU A 112 -6.06 15.02 6.58
CA GLU A 112 -5.22 16.22 6.58
C GLU A 112 -4.44 16.40 7.88
N SER A 113 -5.13 16.26 9.02
CA SER A 113 -4.49 16.36 10.33
C SER A 113 -3.46 15.26 10.56
N TYR A 114 -3.78 14.05 10.15
CA TYR A 114 -2.89 12.91 10.27
C TYR A 114 -1.63 13.09 9.42
N LYS A 115 -1.80 13.51 8.17
CA LYS A 115 -0.68 13.79 7.26
C LYS A 115 0.23 14.89 7.81
N GLU A 116 -0.35 16.00 8.27
CA GLU A 116 0.42 17.09 8.86
C GLU A 116 1.23 16.62 10.07
N ASN A 117 0.64 15.79 10.91
CA ASN A 117 1.33 15.22 12.06
C ASN A 117 2.54 14.37 11.63
N LEU A 118 2.35 13.48 10.64
CA LEU A 118 3.44 12.63 10.15
C LEU A 118 4.56 13.48 9.53
N LEU A 119 4.23 14.43 8.68
CA LEU A 119 5.23 15.30 8.05
C LEU A 119 5.98 16.15 9.08
N SER A 120 5.29 16.69 10.08
CA SER A 120 5.93 17.49 11.13
C SER A 120 6.86 16.66 12.02
N ASN A 121 6.66 15.36 12.09
CA ASN A 121 7.54 14.43 12.79
C ASN A 121 8.67 13.87 11.91
N GLY A 122 8.78 14.35 10.67
CA GLY A 122 9.87 14.01 9.77
C GLY A 122 9.67 12.76 8.94
N TYR A 123 8.45 12.19 8.91
CA TYR A 123 8.17 11.03 8.05
C TYR A 123 7.94 11.48 6.61
N ASP A 124 8.46 10.73 5.66
CA ASP A 124 8.31 10.99 4.22
C ASP A 124 7.42 9.96 3.52
N GLY A 125 7.08 8.88 4.20
CA GLY A 125 6.23 7.83 3.67
C GLY A 125 5.59 7.00 4.76
N ILE A 126 4.63 6.19 4.36
CA ILE A 126 4.00 5.20 5.23
C ILE A 126 4.15 3.83 4.57
N ILE A 127 4.51 2.83 5.37
CA ILE A 127 4.52 1.44 4.92
C ILE A 127 3.54 0.65 5.78
N LEU A 128 2.51 0.11 5.13
CA LEU A 128 1.51 -0.75 5.76
C LEU A 128 1.85 -2.19 5.41
N LYS A 129 2.33 -2.95 6.38
CA LYS A 129 2.84 -4.30 6.17
C LYS A 129 1.80 -5.38 6.44
N ASN A 130 1.88 -6.46 5.70
CA ASN A 130 1.12 -7.69 5.93
C ASN A 130 -0.39 -7.51 5.83
N ASN A 131 -0.85 -6.76 4.81
CA ASN A 131 -2.27 -6.63 4.55
C ASN A 131 -2.80 -7.89 3.86
N ASN A 132 -4.02 -8.26 4.19
CA ASN A 132 -4.66 -9.44 3.62
C ASN A 132 -5.09 -9.20 2.18
N THR A 133 -4.92 -10.20 1.33
CA THR A 133 -5.31 -10.10 -0.08
C THR A 133 -6.83 -10.16 -0.30
N ASN A 134 -7.62 -10.47 0.73
CA ASN A 134 -9.08 -10.60 0.73
C ASN A 134 -9.63 -11.73 -0.15
N TYR A 135 -8.78 -12.44 -0.87
CA TYR A 135 -9.15 -13.56 -1.70
C TYR A 135 -8.29 -14.77 -1.33
N TYR A 136 -8.66 -15.93 -1.80
CA TYR A 136 -8.15 -17.23 -1.39
C TYR A 136 -6.66 -17.48 -1.66
N GLU A 137 -5.94 -16.53 -2.19
CA GLU A 137 -4.49 -16.64 -2.24
C GLU A 137 -3.93 -16.48 -0.83
N ASP A 138 -3.24 -17.49 -0.36
CA ASP A 138 -2.46 -17.42 0.86
C ASP A 138 -1.37 -16.37 0.69
N GLY A 139 -1.55 -15.25 1.32
CA GLY A 139 -0.53 -14.23 1.24
C GLY A 139 -0.96 -12.89 1.76
N THR A 140 0.04 -12.09 1.96
CA THR A 140 -0.11 -10.71 2.38
C THR A 140 0.58 -9.81 1.35
N TYR A 141 0.25 -8.54 1.40
CA TYR A 141 0.92 -7.54 0.58
C TYR A 141 1.17 -6.29 1.40
N ASP A 142 2.17 -5.53 0.98
CA ASP A 142 2.51 -4.27 1.63
C ASP A 142 2.01 -3.11 0.79
N ILE A 143 1.64 -2.02 1.45
CA ILE A 143 1.23 -0.77 0.82
C ILE A 143 2.26 0.29 1.18
N TYR A 144 2.70 1.03 0.17
CA TYR A 144 3.65 2.14 0.32
C TYR A 144 2.95 3.42 -0.07
N ILE A 145 2.92 4.39 0.84
CA ILE A 145 2.27 5.67 0.62
C ILE A 145 3.35 6.75 0.59
N ASP A 146 3.50 7.41 -0.55
CA ASP A 146 4.43 8.51 -0.70
C ASP A 146 3.77 9.81 -0.24
N LEU A 147 4.15 10.29 0.95
CA LEU A 147 3.57 11.49 1.54
C LEU A 147 3.93 12.78 0.79
N LEU A 148 4.99 12.73 0.00
CA LEU A 148 5.52 13.90 -0.70
C LEU A 148 5.04 14.00 -2.16
N SER A 149 4.21 13.05 -2.57
CA SER A 149 3.69 13.03 -3.95
C SER A 149 2.34 13.68 -4.11
#